data_b94cdef7264843b27815053359b350e0
#
_entry.id   b94cdef7264843b27815053359b350e0
#
_cell.length_a   1.000
_cell.length_b   1.000
_cell.length_c   1.000
_cell.angle_alpha   90.00
_cell.angle_beta   90.00
_cell.angle_gamma   90.00
#
_symmetry.space_group_name_H-M   'P 1'
#
loop_
_entity.id
_entity.type
_entity.pdbx_description
1 polymer ?
#
loop_
_entity_poly.entity_id
_entity_poly.type
_entity_poly.pdbx_seq_one_letter_code
_entity_poly.pdbx_strand_id
1 'polypeptide(L)'
;MNRRVSKRAMLGAGLARGLVGVACAQGPYGRRKVRAGGKDWDVDAPSSPHALQAGPAWQRFEVRPGDTAPVDRGKPARNRAELSSPVRHPPGQPVWFAYSFRIRGGTPTTAVFSILGQFHSSPDLGDAPGLSPVFAVNLVREGVLRFVSRSSAEPRQQFNPPATVLGEVRGIGREQWRHLVGRIVFSHDGRGSVEIWLDGRKVIDRSPISIGYNDRRGPYWKYGIYRSAAPETLVVEYANMEIGADSLAGRIGRPLPTPA
;
A
#
# COMPACT_ATOMS: atom_id res chain seq x y z
N MET A 1 -70.38 5.88 25.95
CA MET A 1 -69.62 4.85 25.24
C MET A 1 -68.36 5.52 24.67
N ASN A 2 -67.26 5.47 25.43
CA ASN A 2 -66.01 6.15 25.05
C ASN A 2 -65.01 5.10 24.51
N ARG A 3 -64.64 5.21 23.21
CA ARG A 3 -63.56 4.44 22.64
C ARG A 3 -62.25 5.25 22.73
N ARG A 4 -61.29 4.76 23.54
CA ARG A 4 -59.92 5.24 23.59
C ARG A 4 -59.16 4.72 22.36
N VAL A 5 -58.58 5.62 21.57
CA VAL A 5 -57.67 5.31 20.50
C VAL A 5 -56.25 5.35 21.07
N SER A 6 -55.57 4.19 21.05
CA SER A 6 -54.18 4.01 21.48
C SER A 6 -53.24 4.44 20.36
N LYS A 7 -52.41 5.46 20.60
CA LYS A 7 -51.30 5.85 19.70
C LYS A 7 -50.11 4.92 20.00
N ARG A 8 -49.75 4.03 19.07
CA ARG A 8 -48.51 3.31 19.08
C ARG A 8 -47.39 4.26 18.60
N ALA A 9 -46.41 4.53 19.46
CA ALA A 9 -45.17 5.19 19.12
C ALA A 9 -44.27 4.17 18.39
N MET A 10 -43.90 4.45 17.15
CA MET A 10 -42.83 3.74 16.47
C MET A 10 -41.48 4.25 16.99
N LEU A 11 -40.73 3.43 17.75
CA LEU A 11 -39.34 3.67 18.03
C LEU A 11 -38.54 3.31 16.77
N GLY A 12 -38.00 4.32 16.13
CA GLY A 12 -36.99 4.16 15.10
C GLY A 12 -35.67 3.69 15.72
N ALA A 13 -35.27 2.46 15.46
CA ALA A 13 -33.95 1.97 15.82
C ALA A 13 -32.91 2.59 14.91
N GLY A 14 -32.27 3.64 15.39
CA GLY A 14 -31.06 4.20 14.76
C GLY A 14 -29.90 3.21 14.93
N LEU A 15 -29.47 2.58 13.84
CA LEU A 15 -28.24 1.81 13.78
C LEU A 15 -27.06 2.78 13.95
N ALA A 16 -26.55 2.93 15.18
CA ALA A 16 -25.26 3.53 15.44
C ALA A 16 -24.20 2.63 14.82
N ARG A 17 -23.61 3.06 13.70
CA ARG A 17 -22.40 2.46 13.15
C ARG A 17 -21.27 2.72 14.14
N GLY A 18 -21.00 1.73 15.00
CA GLY A 18 -19.89 1.78 15.93
C GLY A 18 -18.58 1.86 15.16
N LEU A 19 -17.85 2.97 15.33
CA LEU A 19 -16.44 3.05 14.99
C LEU A 19 -15.70 2.01 15.83
N VAL A 20 -15.35 0.89 15.22
CA VAL A 20 -14.50 -0.12 15.88
C VAL A 20 -13.11 0.52 16.00
N GLY A 21 -12.75 0.91 17.20
CA GLY A 21 -11.41 1.41 17.51
C GLY A 21 -10.36 0.35 17.13
N VAL A 22 -9.35 0.76 16.40
CA VAL A 22 -8.21 -0.10 16.03
C VAL A 22 -7.47 -0.47 17.32
N ALA A 23 -7.52 -1.72 17.74
CA ALA A 23 -6.66 -2.22 18.79
C ALA A 23 -5.21 -2.29 18.25
N CYS A 24 -4.38 -1.32 18.65
CA CYS A 24 -2.96 -1.30 18.32
C CYS A 24 -2.17 -1.98 19.44
N ALA A 25 -1.58 -3.15 19.19
CA ALA A 25 -0.61 -3.77 20.08
C ALA A 25 0.80 -3.23 19.81
N GLN A 26 1.63 -3.06 20.85
CA GLN A 26 3.05 -2.76 20.69
C GLN A 26 3.81 -4.05 20.37
N GLY A 27 4.57 -4.08 19.27
CA GLY A 27 5.49 -5.18 18.95
C GLY A 27 6.80 -5.10 19.76
N PRO A 28 7.66 -6.15 19.70
CA PRO A 28 8.87 -6.29 20.51
C PRO A 28 9.91 -5.16 20.38
N TYR A 29 9.76 -4.27 19.38
CA TYR A 29 10.59 -3.07 19.20
C TYR A 29 9.82 -1.76 19.39
N GLY A 30 8.70 -1.78 20.13
CA GLY A 30 7.89 -0.58 20.37
C GLY A 30 7.10 -0.09 19.15
N ARG A 31 7.11 -0.79 18.02
CA ARG A 31 6.30 -0.43 16.85
C ARG A 31 4.84 -0.78 17.09
N ARG A 32 3.99 0.16 16.76
CA ARG A 32 2.54 -0.03 16.73
C ARG A 32 2.18 -1.07 15.66
N LYS A 33 1.31 -2.03 15.98
CA LYS A 33 0.83 -3.05 15.04
C LYS A 33 -0.68 -2.93 14.84
N VAL A 34 -1.13 -3.35 13.67
CA VAL A 34 -2.54 -3.48 13.33
C VAL A 34 -2.77 -4.82 12.64
N ARG A 35 -3.90 -5.46 12.94
CA ARG A 35 -4.34 -6.67 12.24
C ARG A 35 -5.27 -6.30 11.09
N ALA A 36 -4.89 -6.69 9.88
CA ALA A 36 -5.66 -6.46 8.66
C ALA A 36 -5.51 -7.62 7.68
N GLY A 37 -6.59 -8.06 7.05
CA GLY A 37 -6.58 -9.21 6.13
C GLY A 37 -6.05 -10.50 6.77
N GLY A 38 -6.32 -10.71 8.08
CA GLY A 38 -5.85 -11.87 8.82
C GLY A 38 -4.35 -11.86 9.19
N LYS A 39 -3.61 -10.80 8.86
CA LYS A 39 -2.16 -10.65 9.11
C LYS A 39 -1.86 -9.48 10.03
N ASP A 40 -0.73 -9.54 10.72
CA ASP A 40 -0.23 -8.44 11.55
C ASP A 40 0.73 -7.57 10.73
N TRP A 41 0.55 -6.26 10.81
CA TRP A 41 1.32 -5.25 10.09
C TRP A 41 1.95 -4.27 11.06
N ASP A 42 3.19 -3.88 10.80
CA ASP A 42 3.82 -2.76 11.48
C ASP A 42 3.27 -1.44 10.92
N VAL A 43 3.01 -0.47 11.81
CA VAL A 43 2.46 0.82 11.43
C VAL A 43 3.57 1.86 11.31
N ASP A 44 3.77 2.35 10.09
CA ASP A 44 4.65 3.47 9.76
C ASP A 44 3.79 4.72 9.48
N ALA A 45 3.17 5.29 10.51
CA ALA A 45 2.29 6.45 10.42
C ALA A 45 2.41 7.34 11.68
N PRO A 46 2.02 8.63 11.60
CA PRO A 46 1.84 9.46 12.79
C PRO A 46 0.83 8.81 13.74
N SER A 47 0.86 9.21 15.00
CA SER A 47 -0.13 8.77 16.00
C SER A 47 -1.50 9.43 15.85
N SER A 48 -1.62 10.40 14.95
CA SER A 48 -2.86 11.13 14.68
C SER A 48 -3.98 10.19 14.23
N PRO A 49 -5.20 10.27 14.79
CA PRO A 49 -6.30 9.34 14.49
C PRO A 49 -6.71 9.31 13.01
N HIS A 50 -6.49 10.41 12.27
CA HIS A 50 -6.80 10.47 10.85
C HIS A 50 -5.83 9.64 10.00
N ALA A 51 -4.57 9.48 10.43
CA ALA A 51 -3.51 8.92 9.59
C ALA A 51 -3.78 7.46 9.18
N LEU A 52 -4.41 6.68 10.05
CA LEU A 52 -4.77 5.30 9.77
C LEU A 52 -6.08 4.94 10.46
N GLN A 53 -7.05 4.51 9.69
CA GLN A 53 -8.25 3.82 10.13
C GLN A 53 -8.27 2.43 9.50
N ALA A 54 -8.57 1.39 10.26
CA ALA A 54 -8.55 0.04 9.76
C ALA A 54 -9.74 -0.77 10.27
N GLY A 55 -10.33 -1.55 9.38
CA GLY A 55 -11.27 -2.62 9.66
C GLY A 55 -10.70 -3.96 9.20
N PRO A 56 -11.44 -5.07 9.38
CA PRO A 56 -10.93 -6.41 9.05
C PRO A 56 -10.50 -6.57 7.59
N ALA A 57 -11.21 -5.96 6.65
CA ALA A 57 -11.00 -6.09 5.21
C ALA A 57 -10.72 -4.75 4.50
N TRP A 58 -10.61 -3.65 5.22
CA TRP A 58 -10.36 -2.34 4.63
C TRP A 58 -9.46 -1.48 5.52
N GLN A 59 -8.73 -0.55 4.90
CA GLN A 59 -7.90 0.44 5.55
C GLN A 59 -8.07 1.78 4.83
N ARG A 60 -8.05 2.86 5.61
CA ARG A 60 -8.03 4.23 5.10
C ARG A 60 -6.79 4.92 5.63
N PHE A 61 -5.99 5.41 4.72
CA PHE A 61 -4.80 6.19 5.01
C PHE A 61 -5.06 7.65 4.62
N GLU A 62 -4.61 8.55 5.48
CA GLU A 62 -4.67 9.98 5.23
C GLU A 62 -3.35 10.63 5.63
N VAL A 63 -2.80 11.43 4.75
CA VAL A 63 -1.65 12.29 5.04
C VAL A 63 -2.01 13.74 4.81
N ARG A 64 -1.69 14.57 5.78
CA ARG A 64 -1.86 16.02 5.77
C ARG A 64 -0.51 16.71 5.70
N PRO A 65 -0.45 18.03 5.40
CA PRO A 65 0.78 18.80 5.53
C PRO A 65 1.42 18.59 6.92
N GLY A 66 2.71 18.28 6.95
CA GLY A 66 3.46 18.07 8.19
C GLY A 66 3.35 16.67 8.82
N ASP A 67 2.49 15.79 8.33
CA ASP A 67 2.40 14.41 8.83
C ASP A 67 3.69 13.65 8.55
N THR A 68 4.48 13.42 9.61
CA THR A 68 5.75 12.70 9.54
C THR A 68 5.69 11.47 10.43
N ALA A 69 5.91 10.29 9.85
CA ALA A 69 6.01 9.06 10.63
C ALA A 69 7.29 9.04 11.49
N PRO A 70 7.31 8.36 12.65
CA PRO A 70 8.49 8.27 13.50
C PRO A 70 9.75 7.77 12.77
N VAL A 71 9.59 6.89 11.79
CA VAL A 71 10.69 6.33 10.97
C VAL A 71 11.36 7.37 10.06
N ASP A 72 10.71 8.50 9.82
CA ASP A 72 11.19 9.58 8.94
C ASP A 72 11.72 10.80 9.72
N ARG A 73 11.76 10.75 11.06
CA ARG A 73 12.31 11.85 11.88
C ARG A 73 13.78 12.11 11.52
N GLY A 74 14.12 13.37 11.36
CA GLY A 74 15.48 13.79 10.97
C GLY A 74 15.82 13.59 9.49
N LYS A 75 14.90 13.10 8.67
CA LYS A 75 15.04 12.97 7.21
C LYS A 75 14.42 14.18 6.49
N PRO A 76 14.74 14.38 5.19
CA PRO A 76 14.03 15.37 4.37
C PRO A 76 12.52 15.22 4.49
N ALA A 77 11.79 16.33 4.46
CA ALA A 77 10.35 16.36 4.70
C ALA A 77 9.59 15.33 3.85
N ARG A 78 8.86 14.46 4.54
CA ARG A 78 8.03 13.38 3.95
C ARG A 78 6.71 13.32 4.70
N ASN A 79 5.65 12.98 3.98
CA ASN A 79 4.40 12.57 4.61
C ASN A 79 4.24 11.06 4.43
N ARG A 80 3.93 10.36 5.50
CA ARG A 80 3.81 8.90 5.48
C ARG A 80 2.68 8.41 6.38
N ALA A 81 1.86 7.54 5.81
CA ALA A 81 0.95 6.66 6.52
C ALA A 81 0.93 5.33 5.76
N GLU A 82 1.67 4.34 6.24
CA GLU A 82 1.81 3.02 5.60
C GLU A 82 1.69 1.89 6.61
N LEU A 83 1.29 0.72 6.11
CA LEU A 83 1.47 -0.57 6.76
C LEU A 83 2.64 -1.31 6.12
N SER A 84 3.44 -1.97 6.96
CA SER A 84 4.66 -2.67 6.58
C SER A 84 4.57 -4.15 6.98
N SER A 85 4.77 -5.04 6.01
CA SER A 85 4.77 -6.48 6.24
C SER A 85 6.02 -6.92 7.00
N PRO A 86 5.94 -7.80 8.00
CA PRO A 86 7.09 -8.45 8.59
C PRO A 86 7.67 -9.56 7.69
N VAL A 87 6.90 -10.01 6.68
CA VAL A 87 7.29 -11.12 5.80
C VAL A 87 8.23 -10.64 4.70
N ARG A 88 9.27 -11.42 4.44
CA ARG A 88 10.23 -11.23 3.33
C ARG A 88 9.94 -12.23 2.23
N HIS A 89 10.16 -11.81 0.99
CA HIS A 89 9.90 -12.63 -0.20
C HIS A 89 11.24 -13.00 -0.85
N PRO A 90 11.68 -14.28 -0.73
CA PRO A 90 12.96 -14.71 -1.24
C PRO A 90 13.13 -14.45 -2.74
N PRO A 91 14.29 -14.00 -3.22
CA PRO A 91 14.57 -13.93 -4.66
C PRO A 91 14.39 -15.29 -5.36
N GLY A 92 14.02 -15.25 -6.64
CA GLY A 92 13.77 -16.44 -7.46
C GLY A 92 12.43 -17.13 -7.22
N GLN A 93 11.66 -16.72 -6.20
CA GLN A 93 10.34 -17.25 -5.92
C GLN A 93 9.24 -16.26 -6.34
N PRO A 94 8.12 -16.71 -6.91
CA PRO A 94 7.02 -15.82 -7.22
C PRO A 94 6.38 -15.30 -5.94
N VAL A 95 6.08 -14.00 -5.93
CA VAL A 95 5.18 -13.38 -4.96
C VAL A 95 3.99 -12.81 -5.70
N TRP A 96 2.80 -13.16 -5.22
CA TRP A 96 1.54 -12.60 -5.68
C TRP A 96 1.02 -11.59 -4.66
N PHE A 97 0.40 -10.53 -5.15
CA PHE A 97 -0.32 -9.56 -4.32
C PHE A 97 -1.55 -9.07 -5.06
N ALA A 98 -2.62 -8.84 -4.30
CA ALA A 98 -3.87 -8.32 -4.84
C ALA A 98 -4.52 -7.40 -3.81
N TYR A 99 -5.09 -6.29 -4.28
CA TYR A 99 -5.86 -5.37 -3.46
C TYR A 99 -6.75 -4.48 -4.32
N SER A 100 -7.80 -3.96 -3.70
CA SER A 100 -8.56 -2.86 -4.26
C SER A 100 -8.11 -1.57 -3.61
N PHE A 101 -8.08 -0.46 -4.36
CA PHE A 101 -7.78 0.86 -3.82
C PHE A 101 -8.70 1.92 -4.42
N ARG A 102 -8.93 2.99 -3.65
CA ARG A 102 -9.72 4.16 -4.08
C ARG A 102 -9.02 5.43 -3.59
N ILE A 103 -8.73 6.35 -4.51
CA ILE A 103 -8.27 7.69 -4.17
C ILE A 103 -9.50 8.53 -3.88
N ARG A 104 -9.60 9.08 -2.66
CA ARG A 104 -10.74 9.88 -2.26
C ARG A 104 -10.70 11.28 -2.88
N GLY A 105 -11.85 11.94 -2.92
CA GLY A 105 -11.99 13.34 -3.35
C GLY A 105 -11.04 14.27 -2.61
N GLY A 106 -10.75 15.41 -3.21
CA GLY A 106 -9.85 16.43 -2.68
C GLY A 106 -8.97 17.04 -3.75
N THR A 107 -8.08 17.94 -3.34
CA THR A 107 -7.12 18.61 -4.26
C THR A 107 -6.13 17.60 -4.85
N PRO A 108 -5.85 17.69 -6.15
CA PRO A 108 -4.79 16.91 -6.79
C PRO A 108 -3.45 17.04 -6.09
N THR A 109 -2.70 15.93 -5.99
CA THR A 109 -1.40 15.97 -5.33
C THR A 109 -0.35 16.68 -6.14
N THR A 110 0.38 17.60 -5.52
CA THR A 110 1.56 18.30 -6.07
C THR A 110 2.88 17.67 -5.63
N ALA A 111 2.81 16.58 -4.85
CA ALA A 111 3.99 15.86 -4.40
C ALA A 111 4.84 15.38 -5.59
N VAL A 112 6.17 15.52 -5.48
CA VAL A 112 7.13 15.06 -6.49
C VAL A 112 7.02 13.55 -6.72
N PHE A 113 6.71 12.80 -5.66
CA PHE A 113 6.33 11.39 -5.73
C PHE A 113 5.26 11.08 -4.68
N SER A 114 4.39 10.12 -4.99
CA SER A 114 3.41 9.56 -4.05
C SER A 114 3.33 8.05 -4.26
N ILE A 115 3.98 7.28 -3.39
CA ILE A 115 3.98 5.82 -3.43
C ILE A 115 2.73 5.32 -2.73
N LEU A 116 1.94 4.49 -3.41
CA LEU A 116 0.73 3.85 -2.91
C LEU A 116 0.97 2.38 -2.51
N GLY A 117 1.99 1.75 -3.07
CA GLY A 117 2.42 0.41 -2.72
C GLY A 117 3.86 0.18 -3.15
N GLN A 118 4.62 -0.59 -2.37
CA GLN A 118 6.03 -0.79 -2.65
C GLN A 118 6.55 -2.12 -2.09
N PHE A 119 7.45 -2.76 -2.82
CA PHE A 119 8.37 -3.73 -2.25
C PHE A 119 9.66 -3.01 -1.87
N HIS A 120 9.91 -2.93 -0.56
CA HIS A 120 11.11 -2.30 -0.02
C HIS A 120 12.21 -3.34 0.16
N SER A 121 13.45 -2.96 -0.10
CA SER A 121 14.64 -3.80 0.13
C SER A 121 14.79 -4.21 1.60
N SER A 122 15.50 -5.29 1.82
CA SER A 122 15.93 -5.75 3.16
C SER A 122 17.45 -5.66 3.24
N PRO A 123 18.02 -4.48 3.50
CA PRO A 123 19.46 -4.25 3.42
C PRO A 123 20.26 -5.30 4.21
N ASP A 124 21.32 -5.79 3.61
CA ASP A 124 22.31 -6.66 4.27
C ASP A 124 23.28 -5.83 5.12
N LEU A 125 24.08 -6.52 5.92
CA LEU A 125 25.11 -5.86 6.74
C LEU A 125 26.14 -5.15 5.82
N GLY A 126 26.29 -3.85 6.02
CA GLY A 126 27.18 -3.01 5.26
C GLY A 126 26.55 -2.28 4.08
N ASP A 127 25.25 -2.47 3.83
CA ASP A 127 24.51 -1.65 2.88
C ASP A 127 24.24 -0.25 3.44
N ALA A 128 24.06 0.72 2.54
CA ALA A 128 23.68 2.07 2.91
C ALA A 128 22.28 2.09 3.54
N PRO A 129 22.03 2.91 4.57
CA PRO A 129 20.70 3.10 5.11
C PRO A 129 19.78 3.86 4.14
N GLY A 130 18.48 3.56 4.17
CA GLY A 130 17.47 4.34 3.44
C GLY A 130 17.43 4.08 1.94
N LEU A 131 17.79 2.88 1.52
CA LEU A 131 17.66 2.46 0.11
C LEU A 131 16.23 2.61 -0.38
N SER A 132 16.08 2.94 -1.66
CA SER A 132 14.77 3.07 -2.32
C SER A 132 14.12 1.70 -2.53
N PRO A 133 12.77 1.66 -2.67
CA PRO A 133 12.08 0.41 -2.97
C PRO A 133 12.56 -0.20 -4.30
N VAL A 134 12.59 -1.52 -4.34
CA VAL A 134 12.93 -2.29 -5.54
C VAL A 134 11.78 -2.36 -6.54
N PHE A 135 10.55 -2.14 -6.09
CA PHE A 135 9.35 -1.98 -6.90
C PHE A 135 8.42 -0.98 -6.23
N ALA A 136 7.79 -0.10 -7.01
CA ALA A 136 6.79 0.82 -6.47
C ALA A 136 5.67 1.14 -7.47
N VAL A 137 4.47 1.34 -6.91
CA VAL A 137 3.28 1.87 -7.56
C VAL A 137 3.14 3.32 -7.12
N ASN A 138 3.36 4.25 -8.05
CA ASN A 138 3.37 5.68 -7.78
C ASN A 138 2.17 6.38 -8.42
N LEU A 139 1.50 7.22 -7.65
CA LEU A 139 0.66 8.28 -8.20
C LEU A 139 1.56 9.47 -8.50
N VAL A 140 1.94 9.66 -9.78
CA VAL A 140 2.95 10.66 -10.17
C VAL A 140 2.35 12.02 -10.52
N ARG A 141 1.07 12.05 -10.81
CA ARG A 141 0.22 13.23 -11.02
C ARG A 141 -1.23 12.76 -11.02
N GLU A 142 -2.15 13.68 -11.04
CA GLU A 142 -3.57 13.33 -11.04
C GLU A 142 -3.92 12.34 -12.15
N GLY A 143 -4.54 11.24 -11.77
CA GLY A 143 -5.03 10.23 -12.67
C GLY A 143 -3.96 9.37 -13.36
N VAL A 144 -2.69 9.38 -12.92
CA VAL A 144 -1.63 8.57 -13.52
C VAL A 144 -0.93 7.70 -12.49
N LEU A 145 -1.02 6.38 -12.64
CA LEU A 145 -0.17 5.42 -11.94
C LEU A 145 1.06 5.08 -12.78
N ARG A 146 2.22 5.18 -12.16
CA ARG A 146 3.51 4.75 -12.72
C ARG A 146 4.06 3.59 -11.91
N PHE A 147 4.44 2.54 -12.59
CA PHE A 147 5.12 1.37 -12.02
C PHE A 147 6.61 1.51 -12.29
N VAL A 148 7.41 1.39 -11.24
CA VAL A 148 8.87 1.50 -11.34
C VAL A 148 9.55 0.34 -10.66
N SER A 149 10.73 -0.03 -11.17
CA SER A 149 11.63 -0.99 -10.54
C SER A 149 13.02 -0.42 -10.33
N ARG A 150 13.79 -1.07 -9.47
CA ARG A 150 15.23 -0.89 -9.33
C ARG A 150 15.89 -2.23 -9.18
N SER A 151 17.13 -2.32 -9.64
CA SER A 151 17.96 -3.52 -9.48
C SER A 151 19.41 -3.13 -9.29
N SER A 152 20.15 -3.99 -8.59
CA SER A 152 21.58 -3.91 -8.47
C SER A 152 22.15 -5.29 -8.14
N ALA A 153 23.20 -5.68 -8.84
CA ALA A 153 23.95 -6.90 -8.56
C ALA A 153 25.08 -6.68 -7.55
N GLU A 154 25.30 -5.44 -7.10
CA GLU A 154 26.34 -5.12 -6.14
C GLU A 154 26.18 -5.92 -4.86
N PRO A 155 27.26 -6.56 -4.36
CA PRO A 155 27.23 -7.31 -3.11
C PRO A 155 26.96 -6.44 -1.87
N ARG A 156 27.21 -5.13 -1.99
CA ARG A 156 26.91 -4.11 -0.98
C ARG A 156 26.35 -2.89 -1.66
N GLN A 157 25.10 -2.61 -1.40
CA GLN A 157 24.39 -1.49 -2.01
C GLN A 157 24.72 -0.19 -1.27
N GLN A 158 25.50 0.72 -1.89
CA GLN A 158 25.94 1.98 -1.28
C GLN A 158 25.08 3.18 -1.67
N PHE A 159 24.37 3.11 -2.79
CA PHE A 159 23.51 4.19 -3.29
C PHE A 159 22.28 3.62 -3.99
N ASN A 160 21.30 4.49 -4.18
CA ASN A 160 20.08 4.11 -4.90
C ASN A 160 20.34 4.04 -6.40
N PRO A 161 20.17 2.89 -7.05
CA PRO A 161 20.21 2.80 -8.50
C PRO A 161 19.09 3.63 -9.11
N PRO A 162 19.25 4.09 -10.36
CA PRO A 162 18.16 4.74 -11.10
C PRO A 162 16.91 3.87 -11.15
N ALA A 163 15.74 4.51 -11.11
CA ALA A 163 14.49 3.82 -11.31
C ALA A 163 14.25 3.55 -12.79
N THR A 164 13.88 2.33 -13.13
CA THR A 164 13.35 1.95 -14.45
C THR A 164 11.84 2.06 -14.46
N VAL A 165 11.26 2.81 -15.38
CA VAL A 165 9.81 2.87 -15.58
C VAL A 165 9.36 1.62 -16.34
N LEU A 166 8.54 0.78 -15.68
CA LEU A 166 7.96 -0.41 -16.28
C LEU A 166 6.77 -0.07 -17.17
N GLY A 167 6.01 0.95 -16.80
CA GLY A 167 4.87 1.47 -17.55
C GLY A 167 4.03 2.45 -16.74
N GLU A 168 3.04 3.04 -17.40
CA GLU A 168 2.06 3.98 -16.82
C GLU A 168 0.64 3.59 -17.22
N VAL A 169 -0.31 3.83 -16.31
CA VAL A 169 -1.74 3.76 -16.58
C VAL A 169 -2.36 5.11 -16.30
N ARG A 170 -3.07 5.65 -17.27
CA ARG A 170 -3.80 6.93 -17.20
C ARG A 170 -5.29 6.68 -16.95
N GLY A 171 -6.00 7.71 -16.53
CA GLY A 171 -7.44 7.65 -16.29
C GLY A 171 -7.80 7.00 -14.93
N ILE A 172 -6.92 7.11 -13.94
CA ILE A 172 -7.21 6.71 -12.57
C ILE A 172 -8.06 7.81 -11.92
N GLY A 173 -9.37 7.64 -11.98
CA GLY A 173 -10.33 8.58 -11.37
C GLY A 173 -10.31 8.52 -9.85
N ARG A 174 -10.74 9.64 -9.22
CA ARG A 174 -11.06 9.67 -7.79
C ARG A 174 -12.43 9.04 -7.55
N GLU A 175 -12.68 8.61 -6.31
CA GLU A 175 -13.93 7.97 -5.84
C GLU A 175 -14.26 6.65 -6.53
N GLN A 176 -13.36 6.11 -7.32
CA GLN A 176 -13.54 4.85 -8.04
C GLN A 176 -12.64 3.77 -7.46
N TRP A 177 -13.22 2.64 -7.08
CA TRP A 177 -12.44 1.47 -6.74
C TRP A 177 -11.73 0.93 -7.97
N ARG A 178 -10.44 0.67 -7.82
CA ARG A 178 -9.59 0.03 -8.82
C ARG A 178 -9.02 -1.25 -8.23
N HIS A 179 -8.84 -2.27 -9.03
CA HIS A 179 -8.42 -3.59 -8.58
C HIS A 179 -7.09 -3.96 -9.21
N LEU A 180 -6.08 -4.12 -8.37
CA LEU A 180 -4.73 -4.44 -8.80
C LEU A 180 -4.38 -5.87 -8.39
N VAL A 181 -3.85 -6.64 -9.33
CA VAL A 181 -3.22 -7.94 -9.10
C VAL A 181 -1.81 -7.86 -9.65
N GLY A 182 -0.84 -8.35 -8.90
CA GLY A 182 0.54 -8.40 -9.33
C GLY A 182 1.20 -9.74 -9.06
N ARG A 183 2.11 -10.13 -9.95
CA ARG A 183 3.03 -11.24 -9.76
C ARG A 183 4.44 -10.76 -10.06
N ILE A 184 5.35 -10.99 -9.12
CA ILE A 184 6.76 -10.61 -9.28
C ILE A 184 7.65 -11.80 -8.91
N VAL A 185 8.67 -12.04 -9.70
CA VAL A 185 9.83 -12.87 -9.33
C VAL A 185 11.02 -11.92 -9.23
N PHE A 186 11.50 -11.70 -8.01
CA PHE A 186 12.67 -10.84 -7.77
C PHE A 186 13.95 -11.56 -8.17
N SER A 187 14.81 -10.89 -8.92
CA SER A 187 16.11 -11.37 -9.34
C SER A 187 16.96 -10.20 -9.80
N HIS A 188 18.09 -9.97 -9.15
CA HIS A 188 19.03 -8.89 -9.52
C HIS A 188 19.85 -9.20 -10.79
N ASP A 189 19.85 -10.45 -11.22
CA ASP A 189 20.71 -11.01 -12.29
C ASP A 189 19.97 -11.29 -13.62
N GLY A 190 18.82 -10.66 -13.84
CA GLY A 190 18.11 -10.74 -15.11
C GLY A 190 17.10 -11.88 -15.27
N ARG A 191 16.93 -12.74 -14.24
CA ARG A 191 15.99 -13.88 -14.27
C ARG A 191 14.63 -13.55 -13.67
N GLY A 192 14.36 -12.29 -13.38
CA GLY A 192 13.13 -11.81 -12.79
C GLY A 192 11.99 -11.64 -13.78
N SER A 193 10.81 -11.40 -13.25
CA SER A 193 9.63 -11.03 -14.02
C SER A 193 8.68 -10.15 -13.22
N VAL A 194 7.91 -9.33 -13.94
CA VAL A 194 6.82 -8.51 -13.36
C VAL A 194 5.61 -8.59 -14.27
N GLU A 195 4.52 -8.99 -13.71
CA GLU A 195 3.20 -8.99 -14.35
C GLU A 195 2.22 -8.22 -13.46
N ILE A 196 1.55 -7.21 -14.00
CA ILE A 196 0.54 -6.42 -13.28
C ILE A 196 -0.73 -6.36 -14.11
N TRP A 197 -1.85 -6.61 -13.44
CA TRP A 197 -3.19 -6.40 -13.97
C TRP A 197 -3.89 -5.31 -13.19
N LEU A 198 -4.55 -4.41 -13.90
CA LEU A 198 -5.42 -3.40 -13.33
C LEU A 198 -6.82 -3.57 -13.93
N ASP A 199 -7.83 -3.76 -13.07
CA ASP A 199 -9.21 -4.04 -13.46
C ASP A 199 -9.36 -5.17 -14.48
N GLY A 200 -8.61 -6.24 -14.28
CA GLY A 200 -8.60 -7.42 -15.14
C GLY A 200 -7.75 -7.31 -16.40
N ARG A 201 -7.27 -6.12 -16.77
CA ARG A 201 -6.42 -5.90 -17.93
C ARG A 201 -4.94 -5.95 -17.55
N LYS A 202 -4.14 -6.75 -18.25
CA LYS A 202 -2.67 -6.78 -18.07
C LYS A 202 -2.08 -5.46 -18.55
N VAL A 203 -1.43 -4.72 -17.65
CA VAL A 203 -0.85 -3.39 -17.91
C VAL A 203 0.68 -3.40 -17.88
N ILE A 204 1.29 -4.38 -17.21
CA ILE A 204 2.73 -4.63 -17.24
C ILE A 204 2.94 -6.12 -17.52
N ASP A 205 3.88 -6.38 -18.42
CA ASP A 205 4.40 -7.72 -18.72
C ASP A 205 5.87 -7.58 -19.08
N ARG A 206 6.75 -7.95 -18.16
CA ARG A 206 8.20 -7.83 -18.34
C ARG A 206 8.87 -9.11 -17.87
N SER A 207 9.50 -9.81 -18.79
CA SER A 207 10.30 -11.01 -18.56
C SER A 207 11.18 -11.27 -19.80
N PRO A 208 12.47 -11.58 -19.61
CA PRO A 208 13.23 -11.53 -18.37
C PRO A 208 13.65 -10.09 -18.01
N ILE A 209 13.77 -9.77 -16.72
CA ILE A 209 14.29 -8.48 -16.25
C ILE A 209 15.11 -8.64 -14.97
N SER A 210 15.97 -7.65 -14.70
CA SER A 210 16.56 -7.48 -13.36
C SER A 210 15.62 -6.62 -12.51
N ILE A 211 15.26 -7.14 -11.33
CA ILE A 211 14.44 -6.45 -10.33
C ILE A 211 14.81 -6.92 -8.92
N GLY A 212 15.16 -6.02 -8.05
CA GLY A 212 15.65 -6.32 -6.70
C GLY A 212 17.13 -6.03 -6.54
N TYR A 213 17.55 -5.88 -5.31
CA TYR A 213 18.97 -5.80 -4.95
C TYR A 213 19.49 -7.19 -4.62
N ASN A 214 20.82 -7.33 -4.53
CA ASN A 214 21.47 -8.57 -4.14
C ASN A 214 21.36 -8.80 -2.61
N ASP A 215 20.11 -8.68 -2.09
CA ASP A 215 19.79 -8.86 -0.68
C ASP A 215 19.51 -10.35 -0.40
N ARG A 216 20.11 -10.93 0.62
CA ARG A 216 19.90 -12.34 0.99
C ARG A 216 18.46 -12.64 1.41
N ARG A 217 17.78 -11.67 2.06
CA ARG A 217 16.45 -11.87 2.65
C ARG A 217 15.30 -11.51 1.72
N GLY A 218 15.59 -10.88 0.61
CA GLY A 218 14.58 -10.38 -0.33
C GLY A 218 13.72 -9.24 0.23
N PRO A 219 12.89 -8.62 -0.61
CA PRO A 219 12.10 -7.45 -0.24
C PRO A 219 10.85 -7.81 0.57
N TYR A 220 10.22 -6.77 1.16
CA TYR A 220 8.97 -6.85 1.89
C TYR A 220 7.97 -5.79 1.40
N TRP A 221 6.69 -6.12 1.51
CA TRP A 221 5.62 -5.27 1.04
C TRP A 221 5.25 -4.17 2.04
N LYS A 222 4.99 -2.98 1.51
CA LYS A 222 4.37 -1.85 2.21
C LYS A 222 3.26 -1.26 1.34
N TYR A 223 2.21 -0.76 1.97
CA TYR A 223 1.14 -0.06 1.26
C TYR A 223 0.51 1.02 2.14
N GLY A 224 -0.12 1.98 1.50
CA GLY A 224 -0.67 3.18 2.12
C GLY A 224 -0.24 4.41 1.33
N ILE A 225 0.25 5.44 2.00
CA ILE A 225 0.73 6.66 1.37
C ILE A 225 2.13 6.99 1.88
N TYR A 226 3.09 7.09 0.98
CA TYR A 226 4.41 7.67 1.24
C TYR A 226 4.76 8.66 0.14
N ARG A 227 4.91 9.95 0.49
CA ARG A 227 5.14 11.00 -0.50
C ARG A 227 6.16 12.04 -0.04
N SER A 228 6.71 12.82 -0.97
CA SER A 228 7.36 14.07 -0.63
C SER A 228 6.35 15.00 0.06
N ALA A 229 6.83 15.90 0.92
CA ALA A 229 5.95 16.88 1.54
C ALA A 229 5.19 17.68 0.49
N ALA A 230 3.90 17.91 0.72
CA ALA A 230 3.02 18.65 -0.15
C ALA A 230 1.90 19.30 0.69
N PRO A 231 1.35 20.44 0.23
CA PRO A 231 0.40 21.24 1.02
C PRO A 231 -1.02 20.65 1.06
N GLU A 232 -1.37 19.77 0.15
CA GLU A 232 -2.71 19.18 0.10
C GLU A 232 -2.83 17.93 0.98
N THR A 233 -4.04 17.60 1.39
CA THR A 233 -4.37 16.31 2.01
C THR A 233 -4.56 15.26 0.92
N LEU A 234 -3.95 14.08 1.11
CA LEU A 234 -4.19 12.91 0.26
C LEU A 234 -4.80 11.79 1.10
N VAL A 235 -5.88 11.22 0.60
CA VAL A 235 -6.59 10.09 1.22
C VAL A 235 -6.68 8.95 0.22
N VAL A 236 -6.25 7.76 0.66
CA VAL A 236 -6.38 6.53 -0.12
C VAL A 236 -6.98 5.44 0.75
N GLU A 237 -7.96 4.76 0.24
CA GLU A 237 -8.57 3.59 0.86
C GLU A 237 -8.11 2.32 0.15
N TYR A 238 -7.96 1.26 0.94
CA TYR A 238 -7.61 -0.08 0.46
C TYR A 238 -8.60 -1.09 0.98
N ALA A 239 -8.85 -2.12 0.21
CA ALA A 239 -9.66 -3.25 0.61
C ALA A 239 -9.03 -4.56 0.12
N ASN A 240 -9.26 -5.62 0.91
CA ASN A 240 -8.95 -6.99 0.52
C ASN A 240 -7.46 -7.20 0.15
N MET A 241 -6.54 -6.70 0.96
CA MET A 241 -5.09 -6.90 0.77
C MET A 241 -4.74 -8.38 0.96
N GLU A 242 -4.33 -9.01 -0.11
CA GLU A 242 -3.80 -10.39 -0.16
C GLU A 242 -2.35 -10.35 -0.65
N ILE A 243 -1.45 -11.13 -0.04
CA ILE A 243 -0.06 -11.26 -0.47
C ILE A 243 0.52 -12.60 -0.01
N GLY A 244 1.26 -13.28 -0.87
CA GLY A 244 1.89 -14.56 -0.56
C GLY A 244 2.50 -15.25 -1.77
N ALA A 245 2.93 -16.49 -1.58
CA ALA A 245 3.46 -17.33 -2.64
C ALA A 245 2.36 -17.99 -3.48
N ASP A 246 1.17 -18.19 -2.90
CA ASP A 246 0.04 -18.83 -3.58
C ASP A 246 -0.49 -17.94 -4.71
N SER A 247 -0.91 -18.56 -5.78
CA SER A 247 -1.41 -17.85 -6.96
C SER A 247 -2.70 -17.08 -6.65
N LEU A 248 -2.69 -15.79 -6.96
CA LEU A 248 -3.88 -14.92 -6.93
C LEU A 248 -4.44 -14.67 -8.35
N ALA A 249 -4.11 -15.51 -9.34
CA ALA A 249 -4.63 -15.40 -10.71
C ALA A 249 -6.16 -15.41 -10.76
N GLY A 250 -6.82 -16.09 -9.84
CA GLY A 250 -8.28 -16.10 -9.70
C GLY A 250 -8.89 -14.76 -9.31
N ARG A 251 -8.08 -13.78 -8.89
CA ARG A 251 -8.51 -12.39 -8.61
C ARG A 251 -8.49 -11.49 -9.85
N ILE A 252 -7.82 -11.90 -10.92
CA ILE A 252 -7.75 -11.11 -12.16
C ILE A 252 -9.15 -10.97 -12.76
N GLY A 253 -9.67 -9.73 -12.82
CA GLY A 253 -11.03 -9.44 -13.26
C GLY A 253 -12.15 -9.92 -12.32
N ARG A 254 -11.80 -10.48 -11.16
CA ARG A 254 -12.74 -10.97 -10.14
C ARG A 254 -12.35 -10.47 -8.75
N PRO A 255 -12.42 -9.15 -8.49
CA PRO A 255 -12.09 -8.61 -7.18
C PRO A 255 -13.06 -9.10 -6.11
N LEU A 256 -12.58 -9.12 -4.86
CA LEU A 256 -13.46 -9.31 -3.72
C LEU A 256 -14.32 -8.05 -3.51
N PRO A 257 -15.51 -8.17 -2.90
CA PRO A 257 -16.38 -7.03 -2.63
C PRO A 257 -15.65 -5.92 -1.86
N THR A 258 -15.85 -4.67 -2.26
CA THR A 258 -15.29 -3.49 -1.61
C THR A 258 -16.34 -2.82 -0.72
N PRO A 259 -15.92 -2.10 0.34
CA PRO A 259 -16.84 -1.26 1.11
C PRO A 259 -17.52 -0.19 0.22
N ALA A 260 -18.72 0.19 0.59
CA ALA A 260 -19.48 1.25 -0.07
C ALA A 260 -18.81 2.63 0.08
#